data_ecee65c907c7dd1069cafdf6d653edf1
#
_entry.id   ecee65c907c7dd1069cafdf6d653edf1
#
_cell.length_a   1.000
_cell.length_b   1.000
_cell.length_c   1.000
_cell.angle_alpha   90.00
_cell.angle_beta   90.00
_cell.angle_gamma   90.00
#
_symmetry.space_group_name_H-M   'P 1'
#
loop_
_entity.id
_entity.type
_entity.pdbx_description
1 polymer ?
#
loop_
_entity_poly.entity_id
_entity_poly.type
_entity_poly.pdbx_seq_one_letter_code
_entity_poly.pdbx_strand_id
1 'polypeptide(L)'
;ALTEKTYFALTWGLGIEDDLAKVSHEFLDQTTRYWRMWVKHCSIPVLHQEEVIRSALALKLHCYEDTGAILAALTTSLPEEPGGPRNWDYRYCWLRDAYFSLTAFHNLGHFEEMEGFLKFLLNIAYTHEHSRERLAPVYTLSQDLPLPETEHRNWAGFCGSAPVRNHNQAAEHIQNDVYGELVLALTPIFSDNRFYDLRTKDQEQLVANLARL
;
A
#
# COMPACT_ATOMS: atom_id res chain seq x y z
N ALA A 1 8.87 -25.94 -24.86
CA ALA A 1 9.35 -26.11 -23.48
C ALA A 1 10.80 -25.68 -23.43
N LEU A 2 11.18 -24.87 -22.42
CA LEU A 2 12.56 -24.48 -22.19
C LEU A 2 13.31 -25.72 -21.67
N THR A 3 14.39 -26.11 -22.32
CA THR A 3 15.22 -27.25 -21.94
C THR A 3 16.44 -26.84 -21.12
N GLU A 4 16.74 -25.53 -21.10
CA GLU A 4 17.86 -24.93 -20.39
C GLU A 4 17.41 -23.75 -19.56
N LYS A 5 18.22 -23.39 -18.55
CA LYS A 5 17.98 -22.15 -17.76
C LYS A 5 18.08 -20.95 -18.70
N THR A 6 17.01 -20.16 -18.74
CA THR A 6 16.94 -18.94 -19.55
C THR A 6 16.63 -17.76 -18.63
N TYR A 7 17.35 -16.68 -18.81
CA TYR A 7 17.24 -15.47 -18.00
C TYR A 7 16.60 -14.36 -18.83
N PHE A 8 15.67 -13.64 -18.23
CA PHE A 8 14.99 -12.48 -18.81
C PHE A 8 15.11 -11.32 -17.84
N ALA A 9 15.30 -10.12 -18.36
CA ALA A 9 15.26 -8.89 -17.58
C ALA A 9 14.23 -7.93 -18.17
N LEU A 10 13.40 -7.38 -17.32
CA LEU A 10 12.57 -6.22 -17.62
C LEU A 10 13.15 -5.04 -16.86
N THR A 11 13.60 -4.03 -17.58
CA THR A 11 14.26 -2.84 -17.02
C THR A 11 13.47 -1.59 -17.38
N TRP A 12 13.58 -0.58 -16.53
CA TRP A 12 13.03 0.74 -16.77
C TRP A 12 14.16 1.78 -16.72
N GLY A 13 14.34 2.51 -17.83
CA GLY A 13 15.34 3.57 -17.96
C GLY A 13 16.72 3.09 -18.35
N LEU A 14 17.40 2.31 -17.53
CA LEU A 14 18.75 1.80 -17.77
C LEU A 14 18.71 0.30 -18.09
N GLY A 15 19.51 -0.12 -19.08
CA GLY A 15 19.72 -1.53 -19.40
C GLY A 15 20.68 -2.22 -18.40
N ILE A 16 20.70 -3.55 -18.43
CA ILE A 16 21.72 -4.34 -17.72
C ILE A 16 22.86 -4.56 -18.70
N GLU A 17 24.06 -4.08 -18.36
CA GLU A 17 25.27 -4.17 -19.19
C GLU A 17 26.16 -5.38 -18.82
N ASP A 18 25.86 -6.07 -17.72
CA ASP A 18 26.60 -7.20 -17.18
C ASP A 18 26.07 -8.56 -17.67
N ASP A 19 26.78 -9.63 -17.30
CA ASP A 19 26.32 -11.01 -17.46
C ASP A 19 24.98 -11.22 -16.77
N LEU A 20 23.93 -11.39 -17.56
CA LEU A 20 22.55 -11.50 -17.10
C LEU A 20 22.36 -12.70 -16.16
N ALA A 21 23.07 -13.81 -16.40
CA ALA A 21 22.98 -14.99 -15.53
C ALA A 21 23.55 -14.68 -14.13
N LYS A 22 24.71 -14.02 -14.07
CA LYS A 22 25.36 -13.61 -12.81
C LYS A 22 24.47 -12.63 -12.05
N VAL A 23 24.01 -11.57 -12.70
CA VAL A 23 23.15 -10.54 -12.10
C VAL A 23 21.85 -11.15 -11.57
N SER A 24 21.24 -12.07 -12.32
CA SER A 24 20.02 -12.75 -11.90
C SER A 24 20.22 -13.61 -10.63
N HIS A 25 21.36 -14.30 -10.49
CA HIS A 25 21.68 -15.06 -9.29
C HIS A 25 21.92 -14.13 -8.09
N GLU A 26 22.68 -13.05 -8.29
CA GLU A 26 22.94 -12.08 -7.23
C GLU A 26 21.64 -11.42 -6.73
N PHE A 27 20.73 -11.03 -7.63
CA PHE A 27 19.44 -10.46 -7.26
C PHE A 27 18.55 -11.47 -6.53
N LEU A 28 18.53 -12.73 -6.96
CA LEU A 28 17.80 -13.79 -6.29
C LEU A 28 18.31 -14.00 -4.86
N ASP A 29 19.63 -14.05 -4.67
CA ASP A 29 20.25 -14.25 -3.36
C ASP A 29 19.99 -13.04 -2.44
N GLN A 30 20.12 -11.81 -2.95
CA GLN A 30 19.84 -10.59 -2.20
C GLN A 30 18.36 -10.52 -1.81
N THR A 31 17.45 -10.74 -2.74
CA THR A 31 16.00 -10.75 -2.51
C THR A 31 15.61 -11.82 -1.49
N THR A 32 16.15 -13.04 -1.64
CA THR A 32 15.88 -14.13 -0.69
C THR A 32 16.39 -13.78 0.71
N ARG A 33 17.58 -13.18 0.81
CA ARG A 33 18.16 -12.74 2.08
C ARG A 33 17.34 -11.66 2.74
N TYR A 34 16.93 -10.65 1.97
CA TYR A 34 16.07 -9.54 2.43
C TYR A 34 14.78 -10.08 3.07
N TRP A 35 14.01 -10.89 2.33
CA TRP A 35 12.74 -11.43 2.83
C TRP A 35 12.90 -12.35 4.04
N ARG A 36 13.96 -13.18 4.07
CA ARG A 36 14.24 -14.03 5.23
C ARG A 36 14.63 -13.21 6.48
N MET A 37 15.38 -12.13 6.30
CA MET A 37 15.71 -11.23 7.40
C MET A 37 14.47 -10.49 7.89
N TRP A 38 13.65 -9.98 6.98
CA TRP A 38 12.42 -9.29 7.34
C TRP A 38 11.48 -10.19 8.15
N VAL A 39 11.25 -11.43 7.72
CA VAL A 39 10.40 -12.39 8.45
C VAL A 39 10.98 -12.73 9.85
N LYS A 40 12.30 -12.76 10.01
CA LYS A 40 12.91 -13.01 11.33
C LYS A 40 12.63 -11.93 12.37
N HIS A 41 12.27 -10.73 11.95
CA HIS A 41 11.88 -9.64 12.84
C HIS A 41 10.38 -9.65 13.17
N CYS A 42 9.58 -10.51 12.52
CA CYS A 42 8.16 -10.61 12.82
C CYS A 42 7.92 -11.25 14.20
N SER A 43 7.03 -10.65 14.97
CA SER A 43 6.41 -11.27 16.14
C SER A 43 5.38 -12.30 15.67
N ILE A 44 5.76 -13.57 15.61
CA ILE A 44 4.90 -14.64 15.10
C ILE A 44 4.20 -15.34 16.28
N PRO A 45 2.88 -15.53 16.25
CA PRO A 45 2.14 -16.25 17.28
C PRO A 45 2.50 -17.74 17.31
N VAL A 46 2.15 -18.42 18.41
CA VAL A 46 2.44 -19.86 18.58
C VAL A 46 1.62 -20.73 17.59
N LEU A 47 0.41 -20.28 17.24
CA LEU A 47 -0.49 -21.00 16.33
C LEU A 47 -0.54 -20.29 14.96
N HIS A 48 -0.83 -21.04 13.90
CA HIS A 48 -1.01 -20.54 12.55
C HIS A 48 0.19 -19.74 11.99
N GLN A 49 1.41 -20.20 12.31
CA GLN A 49 2.64 -19.48 11.96
C GLN A 49 2.80 -19.31 10.45
N GLU A 50 2.53 -20.34 9.66
CA GLU A 50 2.67 -20.28 8.19
C GLU A 50 1.72 -19.26 7.58
N GLU A 51 0.46 -19.26 8.02
CA GLU A 51 -0.57 -18.32 7.54
C GLU A 51 -0.24 -16.89 7.94
N VAL A 52 0.24 -16.67 9.17
CA VAL A 52 0.65 -15.35 9.65
C VAL A 52 1.88 -14.85 8.87
N ILE A 53 2.90 -15.68 8.65
CA ILE A 53 4.07 -15.32 7.85
C ILE A 53 3.66 -14.99 6.42
N ARG A 54 2.80 -15.79 5.80
CA ARG A 54 2.30 -15.55 4.44
C ARG A 54 1.53 -14.23 4.37
N SER A 55 0.67 -13.95 5.33
CA SER A 55 -0.09 -12.70 5.42
C SER A 55 0.82 -11.49 5.64
N ALA A 56 1.82 -11.62 6.51
CA ALA A 56 2.81 -10.59 6.76
C ALA A 56 3.61 -10.25 5.49
N LEU A 57 4.08 -11.25 4.75
CA LEU A 57 4.77 -11.08 3.47
C LEU A 57 3.87 -10.41 2.43
N ALA A 58 2.60 -10.81 2.35
CA ALA A 58 1.63 -10.18 1.45
C ALA A 58 1.43 -8.69 1.81
N LEU A 59 1.25 -8.38 3.10
CA LEU A 59 1.08 -7.00 3.55
C LEU A 59 2.34 -6.14 3.24
N LYS A 60 3.55 -6.65 3.51
CA LYS A 60 4.80 -5.96 3.18
C LYS A 60 4.94 -5.70 1.67
N LEU A 61 4.53 -6.64 0.81
CA LEU A 61 4.54 -6.46 -0.64
C LEU A 61 3.68 -5.29 -1.12
N HIS A 62 2.66 -4.89 -0.35
CA HIS A 62 1.79 -3.76 -0.67
C HIS A 62 2.33 -2.41 -0.17
N CYS A 63 3.42 -2.42 0.63
CA CYS A 63 4.07 -1.20 1.09
C CYS A 63 4.95 -0.61 -0.01
N TYR A 64 4.77 0.66 -0.31
CA TYR A 64 5.64 1.43 -1.19
C TYR A 64 6.61 2.24 -0.34
N GLU A 65 7.87 1.81 -0.28
CA GLU A 65 8.86 2.32 0.69
C GLU A 65 9.18 3.80 0.51
N ASP A 66 9.17 4.31 -0.73
CA ASP A 66 9.55 5.71 -1.01
C ASP A 66 8.59 6.73 -0.37
N THR A 67 7.31 6.40 -0.24
CA THR A 67 6.31 7.30 0.35
C THR A 67 5.68 6.78 1.63
N GLY A 68 5.85 5.50 1.94
CA GLY A 68 5.18 4.82 3.04
C GLY A 68 3.74 4.39 2.76
N ALA A 69 3.20 4.66 1.56
CA ALA A 69 1.84 4.26 1.19
C ALA A 69 1.66 2.74 1.21
N ILE A 70 0.45 2.29 1.55
CA ILE A 70 0.07 0.87 1.48
C ILE A 70 -1.05 0.74 0.44
N LEU A 71 -0.82 -0.08 -0.57
CA LEU A 71 -1.77 -0.33 -1.66
C LEU A 71 -2.81 -1.37 -1.26
N ALA A 72 -4.04 -1.20 -1.73
CA ALA A 72 -5.09 -2.20 -1.54
C ALA A 72 -4.84 -3.47 -2.37
N ALA A 73 -4.27 -3.33 -3.58
CA ALA A 73 -3.79 -4.46 -4.39
C ALA A 73 -2.66 -4.01 -5.32
N LEU A 74 -1.90 -4.98 -5.86
CA LEU A 74 -0.85 -4.74 -6.86
C LEU A 74 -1.34 -4.87 -8.29
N THR A 75 -2.65 -5.05 -8.48
CA THR A 75 -3.28 -5.38 -9.76
C THR A 75 -4.46 -4.46 -10.05
N THR A 76 -4.76 -4.32 -11.34
CA THR A 76 -5.99 -3.70 -11.83
C THR A 76 -6.88 -4.73 -12.50
N SER A 77 -8.18 -4.48 -12.49
CA SER A 77 -9.20 -5.14 -13.34
C SER A 77 -9.28 -6.66 -13.17
N LEU A 78 -8.84 -7.19 -12.04
CA LEU A 78 -9.18 -8.57 -11.66
C LEU A 78 -10.62 -8.58 -11.14
N PRO A 79 -11.48 -9.44 -11.69
CA PRO A 79 -12.88 -9.46 -11.32
C PRO A 79 -13.13 -10.16 -9.98
N GLU A 80 -14.15 -9.73 -9.26
CA GLU A 80 -14.66 -10.46 -8.09
C GLU A 80 -15.17 -11.87 -8.47
N GLU A 81 -15.70 -11.99 -9.68
CA GLU A 81 -16.17 -13.24 -10.28
C GLU A 81 -15.70 -13.30 -11.74
N PRO A 82 -15.05 -14.39 -12.19
CA PRO A 82 -14.60 -14.53 -13.58
C PRO A 82 -15.74 -14.29 -14.58
N GLY A 83 -15.49 -13.40 -15.56
CA GLY A 83 -16.47 -12.98 -16.56
C GLY A 83 -17.39 -11.83 -16.09
N GLY A 84 -17.31 -11.43 -14.83
CA GLY A 84 -18.10 -10.33 -14.28
C GLY A 84 -17.48 -8.96 -14.52
N PRO A 85 -18.31 -7.86 -14.44
CA PRO A 85 -17.84 -6.49 -14.69
C PRO A 85 -17.28 -5.79 -13.45
N ARG A 86 -17.31 -6.44 -12.27
CA ARG A 86 -16.83 -5.87 -10.99
C ARG A 86 -15.31 -6.06 -10.88
N ASN A 87 -14.54 -5.16 -11.52
CA ASN A 87 -13.11 -5.32 -11.78
C ASN A 87 -12.36 -3.98 -11.77
N TRP A 88 -12.35 -3.28 -10.66
CA TRP A 88 -11.73 -1.96 -10.53
C TRP A 88 -10.21 -1.99 -10.42
N ASP A 89 -9.60 -0.81 -10.47
CA ASP A 89 -8.19 -0.60 -10.21
C ASP A 89 -7.97 -0.38 -8.70
N TYR A 90 -7.24 -1.31 -8.05
CA TYR A 90 -6.97 -1.27 -6.62
C TYR A 90 -5.52 -0.91 -6.28
N ARG A 91 -4.74 -0.42 -7.24
CA ARG A 91 -3.33 -0.04 -7.04
C ARG A 91 -3.17 1.31 -6.34
N TYR A 92 -4.04 1.60 -5.38
CA TYR A 92 -4.14 2.86 -4.64
C TYR A 92 -4.28 2.59 -3.15
N CYS A 93 -4.06 3.64 -2.34
CA CYS A 93 -4.17 3.60 -0.90
C CYS A 93 -5.56 4.07 -0.46
N TRP A 94 -6.32 3.20 0.23
CA TRP A 94 -7.59 3.53 0.88
C TRP A 94 -7.38 3.93 2.33
N LEU A 95 -7.94 5.08 2.75
CA LEU A 95 -7.84 5.55 4.14
C LEU A 95 -8.56 4.63 5.12
N ARG A 96 -9.70 4.06 4.72
CA ARG A 96 -10.48 3.12 5.54
C ARG A 96 -9.65 1.91 6.00
N ASP A 97 -8.77 1.43 5.14
CA ASP A 97 -7.95 0.24 5.43
C ASP A 97 -6.70 0.55 6.26
N ALA A 98 -6.39 1.85 6.45
CA ALA A 98 -5.17 2.31 7.10
C ALA A 98 -5.03 1.83 8.54
N TYR A 99 -6.07 1.96 9.34
CA TYR A 99 -6.07 1.53 10.75
C TYR A 99 -5.78 0.04 10.90
N PHE A 100 -6.40 -0.81 10.09
CA PHE A 100 -6.19 -2.25 10.13
C PHE A 100 -4.77 -2.64 9.71
N SER A 101 -4.24 -1.98 8.68
CA SER A 101 -2.86 -2.18 8.22
C SER A 101 -1.84 -1.80 9.30
N LEU A 102 -2.01 -0.64 9.95
CA LEU A 102 -1.16 -0.21 11.06
C LEU A 102 -1.26 -1.18 12.25
N THR A 103 -2.46 -1.64 12.60
CA THR A 103 -2.67 -2.62 13.68
C THR A 103 -1.97 -3.94 13.36
N ALA A 104 -2.02 -4.39 12.10
CA ALA A 104 -1.34 -5.61 11.68
C ALA A 104 0.18 -5.48 11.80
N PHE A 105 0.78 -4.38 11.32
CA PHE A 105 2.22 -4.14 11.48
C PHE A 105 2.63 -3.97 12.94
N HIS A 106 1.82 -3.31 13.76
CA HIS A 106 2.05 -3.21 15.20
C HIS A 106 2.15 -4.58 15.85
N ASN A 107 1.20 -5.47 15.57
CA ASN A 107 1.17 -6.83 16.12
C ASN A 107 2.34 -7.69 15.61
N LEU A 108 2.80 -7.44 14.39
CA LEU A 108 3.98 -8.09 13.81
C LEU A 108 5.31 -7.51 14.32
N GLY A 109 5.30 -6.34 14.97
CA GLY A 109 6.50 -5.67 15.47
C GLY A 109 7.26 -4.87 14.41
N HIS A 110 6.65 -4.58 13.27
CA HIS A 110 7.23 -3.84 12.15
C HIS A 110 6.94 -2.34 12.24
N PHE A 111 7.69 -1.66 13.09
CA PHE A 111 7.48 -0.23 13.39
C PHE A 111 8.01 0.72 12.31
N GLU A 112 8.96 0.28 11.50
CA GLU A 112 9.49 1.05 10.38
C GLU A 112 8.40 1.27 9.31
N GLU A 113 7.69 0.20 8.93
CA GLU A 113 6.56 0.27 8.00
C GLU A 113 5.43 1.13 8.56
N MET A 114 5.17 1.01 9.87
CA MET A 114 4.18 1.85 10.56
C MET A 114 4.57 3.33 10.49
N GLU A 115 5.82 3.67 10.79
CA GLU A 115 6.30 5.04 10.78
C GLU A 115 6.20 5.65 9.38
N GLY A 116 6.60 4.91 8.34
CA GLY A 116 6.44 5.33 6.95
C GLY A 116 4.99 5.63 6.61
N PHE A 117 4.08 4.73 6.97
CA PHE A 117 2.67 4.92 6.68
C PHE A 117 2.03 6.05 7.52
N LEU A 118 2.39 6.21 8.77
CA LEU A 118 1.95 7.34 9.60
C LEU A 118 2.37 8.68 8.99
N LYS A 119 3.59 8.80 8.47
CA LYS A 119 4.06 9.99 7.75
C LYS A 119 3.23 10.26 6.50
N PHE A 120 2.92 9.22 5.72
CA PHE A 120 2.05 9.33 4.55
C PHE A 120 0.66 9.86 4.92
N LEU A 121 0.04 9.32 5.97
CA LEU A 121 -1.28 9.75 6.45
C LEU A 121 -1.26 11.17 7.02
N LEU A 122 -0.20 11.54 7.75
CA LEU A 122 -0.02 12.92 8.23
C LEU A 122 0.04 13.92 7.08
N ASN A 123 0.73 13.60 5.99
CA ASN A 123 0.80 14.48 4.82
C ASN A 123 -0.60 14.69 4.19
N ILE A 124 -1.42 13.65 4.11
CA ILE A 124 -2.82 13.78 3.65
C ILE A 124 -3.60 14.70 4.58
N ALA A 125 -3.48 14.49 5.90
CA ALA A 125 -4.18 15.30 6.89
C ALA A 125 -3.77 16.78 6.82
N TYR A 126 -2.47 17.08 6.67
CA TYR A 126 -1.97 18.45 6.50
C TYR A 126 -2.49 19.10 5.21
N THR A 127 -2.46 18.37 4.11
CA THR A 127 -2.97 18.87 2.82
C THR A 127 -4.44 19.21 2.93
N HIS A 128 -5.23 18.34 3.54
CA HIS A 128 -6.66 18.57 3.78
C HIS A 128 -6.91 19.83 4.64
N GLU A 129 -6.19 20.00 5.74
CA GLU A 129 -6.37 21.16 6.63
C GLU A 129 -6.09 22.49 5.90
N HIS A 130 -5.09 22.51 5.01
CA HIS A 130 -4.70 23.71 4.27
C HIS A 130 -5.58 23.99 3.03
N SER A 131 -5.98 22.96 2.30
CA SER A 131 -6.81 23.11 1.10
C SER A 131 -8.28 23.33 1.42
N ARG A 132 -8.75 22.90 2.57
CA ARG A 132 -10.15 22.83 2.96
C ARG A 132 -11.01 21.97 2.03
N GLU A 133 -10.38 21.16 1.21
CA GLU A 133 -11.05 20.14 0.40
C GLU A 133 -11.44 18.96 1.27
N ARG A 134 -12.45 18.21 0.84
CA ARG A 134 -12.81 16.97 1.54
C ARG A 134 -11.71 15.93 1.44
N LEU A 135 -11.57 15.11 2.49
CA LEU A 135 -10.78 13.90 2.37
C LEU A 135 -11.39 12.98 1.31
N ALA A 136 -10.57 12.57 0.35
CA ALA A 136 -10.93 11.50 -0.57
C ALA A 136 -10.79 10.14 0.15
N PRO A 137 -11.62 9.14 -0.20
CA PRO A 137 -11.46 7.80 0.38
C PRO A 137 -10.21 7.07 -0.11
N VAL A 138 -9.62 7.49 -1.24
CA VAL A 138 -8.49 6.81 -1.88
C VAL A 138 -7.51 7.81 -2.48
N TYR A 139 -6.23 7.49 -2.43
CA TYR A 139 -5.11 8.32 -2.90
C TYR A 139 -4.11 7.50 -3.73
N THR A 140 -3.39 8.17 -4.64
CA THR A 140 -2.20 7.58 -5.29
C THR A 140 -1.05 7.42 -4.29
N LEU A 141 0.01 6.76 -4.72
CA LEU A 141 1.27 6.67 -3.95
C LEU A 141 1.91 8.05 -3.67
N SER A 142 1.68 9.02 -4.58
CA SER A 142 2.16 10.40 -4.47
C SER A 142 1.10 11.36 -3.91
N GLN A 143 -0.07 10.83 -3.51
CA GLN A 143 -1.22 11.59 -3.00
C GLN A 143 -1.92 12.47 -4.04
N ASP A 144 -1.66 12.24 -5.33
CA ASP A 144 -2.28 13.01 -6.41
C ASP A 144 -3.77 12.69 -6.55
N LEU A 145 -4.54 13.72 -6.83
CA LEU A 145 -5.96 13.69 -7.19
C LEU A 145 -6.21 14.69 -8.35
N PRO A 146 -7.27 14.51 -9.14
CA PRO A 146 -8.26 13.43 -9.13
C PRO A 146 -7.75 12.12 -9.77
N LEU A 147 -8.55 11.05 -9.63
CA LEU A 147 -8.30 9.74 -10.23
C LEU A 147 -9.39 9.39 -11.27
N PRO A 148 -9.46 10.08 -12.41
CA PRO A 148 -10.52 9.88 -13.39
C PRO A 148 -10.41 8.48 -14.02
N GLU A 149 -11.40 7.62 -13.77
CA GLU A 149 -11.41 6.27 -14.30
C GLU A 149 -11.42 6.26 -15.83
N THR A 150 -10.58 5.40 -16.42
CA THR A 150 -10.46 5.21 -17.85
C THR A 150 -10.69 3.75 -18.20
N GLU A 151 -11.60 3.48 -19.15
CA GLU A 151 -11.88 2.15 -19.65
C GLU A 151 -11.06 1.82 -20.92
N HIS A 152 -10.40 0.67 -20.92
CA HIS A 152 -9.68 0.12 -22.06
C HIS A 152 -10.52 -0.96 -22.76
N ARG A 153 -11.47 -0.55 -23.55
CA ARG A 153 -12.48 -1.44 -24.19
C ARG A 153 -11.91 -2.43 -25.20
N ASN A 154 -10.68 -2.19 -25.69
CA ASN A 154 -10.00 -3.08 -26.65
C ASN A 154 -9.34 -4.28 -25.99
N TRP A 155 -9.36 -4.38 -24.67
CA TRP A 155 -8.76 -5.46 -23.91
C TRP A 155 -9.84 -6.40 -23.38
N ALA A 156 -9.64 -7.70 -23.61
CA ALA A 156 -10.61 -8.70 -23.18
C ALA A 156 -10.78 -8.83 -21.67
N GLY A 157 -9.76 -8.40 -20.90
CA GLY A 157 -9.71 -8.58 -19.47
C GLY A 157 -9.42 -10.03 -19.05
N PHE A 158 -9.19 -10.21 -17.74
CA PHE A 158 -8.95 -11.53 -17.17
C PHE A 158 -10.22 -12.41 -17.30
N CYS A 159 -10.09 -13.61 -17.91
CA CYS A 159 -11.22 -14.50 -18.17
C CYS A 159 -12.43 -13.82 -18.87
N GLY A 160 -12.16 -12.87 -19.77
CA GLY A 160 -13.22 -12.12 -20.46
C GLY A 160 -13.93 -11.07 -19.59
N SER A 161 -13.38 -10.71 -18.46
CA SER A 161 -13.96 -9.71 -17.54
C SER A 161 -13.59 -8.30 -18.00
N ALA A 162 -14.40 -7.75 -18.89
CA ALA A 162 -14.24 -6.41 -19.41
C ALA A 162 -15.18 -5.42 -18.66
N PRO A 163 -14.85 -4.10 -18.72
CA PRO A 163 -13.67 -3.48 -19.31
C PRO A 163 -12.44 -3.56 -18.42
N VAL A 164 -11.24 -3.47 -19.00
CA VAL A 164 -10.03 -3.21 -18.25
C VAL A 164 -9.99 -1.72 -17.88
N ARG A 165 -9.61 -1.39 -16.65
CA ARG A 165 -9.69 -0.03 -16.12
C ARG A 165 -8.35 0.46 -15.58
N ASN A 166 -8.12 1.76 -15.69
CA ASN A 166 -7.11 2.49 -14.94
C ASN A 166 -7.78 3.57 -14.11
N HIS A 167 -7.17 3.88 -12.97
CA HIS A 167 -7.69 4.79 -11.97
C HIS A 167 -8.97 4.28 -11.31
N ASN A 168 -9.52 5.07 -10.38
CA ASN A 168 -10.66 4.60 -9.60
C ASN A 168 -11.51 5.81 -9.18
N GLN A 169 -12.72 5.87 -9.72
CA GLN A 169 -13.67 6.93 -9.43
C GLN A 169 -14.11 6.99 -7.95
N ALA A 170 -13.79 5.98 -7.14
CA ALA A 170 -13.99 6.04 -5.70
C ALA A 170 -13.33 7.26 -5.05
N ALA A 171 -12.30 7.85 -5.67
CA ALA A 171 -11.70 9.10 -5.21
C ALA A 171 -12.68 10.29 -5.13
N GLU A 172 -13.74 10.26 -5.93
CA GLU A 172 -14.78 11.31 -5.98
C GLU A 172 -15.93 11.05 -5.00
N HIS A 173 -15.97 9.86 -4.37
CA HIS A 173 -17.04 9.51 -3.45
C HIS A 173 -16.95 10.31 -2.16
N ILE A 174 -18.11 10.62 -1.59
CA ILE A 174 -18.21 11.17 -0.25
C ILE A 174 -18.35 10.01 0.73
N GLN A 175 -17.30 9.77 1.51
CA GLN A 175 -17.29 8.75 2.55
C GLN A 175 -16.91 9.43 3.87
N ASN A 176 -17.87 9.60 4.77
CA ASN A 176 -17.66 10.34 6.01
C ASN A 176 -16.87 9.55 7.06
N ASP A 177 -16.79 8.22 6.93
CA ASP A 177 -16.01 7.32 7.75
C ASP A 177 -14.49 7.57 7.66
N VAL A 178 -13.99 8.11 6.52
CA VAL A 178 -12.55 8.36 6.32
C VAL A 178 -11.94 9.30 7.37
N TYR A 179 -12.71 10.22 7.94
CA TYR A 179 -12.23 11.12 8.99
C TYR A 179 -11.96 10.34 10.29
N GLY A 180 -12.92 9.51 10.71
CA GLY A 180 -12.78 8.67 11.89
C GLY A 180 -11.65 7.64 11.73
N GLU A 181 -11.55 7.01 10.57
CA GLU A 181 -10.49 6.05 10.27
C GLU A 181 -9.11 6.70 10.27
N LEU A 182 -8.98 7.91 9.72
CA LEU A 182 -7.71 8.64 9.74
C LEU A 182 -7.31 9.02 11.18
N VAL A 183 -8.25 9.48 12.02
CA VAL A 183 -8.01 9.77 13.45
C VAL A 183 -7.57 8.51 14.19
N LEU A 184 -8.24 7.38 13.98
CA LEU A 184 -7.86 6.08 14.57
C LEU A 184 -6.48 5.63 14.12
N ALA A 185 -6.19 5.76 12.82
CA ALA A 185 -4.90 5.39 12.24
C ALA A 185 -3.74 6.23 12.80
N LEU A 186 -3.97 7.52 13.08
CA LEU A 186 -2.96 8.42 13.66
C LEU A 186 -2.81 8.29 15.20
N THR A 187 -3.71 7.58 15.88
CA THR A 187 -3.67 7.39 17.34
C THR A 187 -2.33 6.86 17.89
N PRO A 188 -1.62 5.94 17.21
CA PRO A 188 -0.32 5.44 17.69
C PRO A 188 0.73 6.53 17.92
N ILE A 189 0.68 7.65 17.18
CA ILE A 189 1.58 8.80 17.38
C ILE A 189 1.49 9.34 18.82
N PHE A 190 0.31 9.27 19.42
CA PHE A 190 0.04 9.85 20.76
C PHE A 190 0.07 8.79 21.87
N SER A 191 -0.21 7.53 21.54
CA SER A 191 -0.33 6.45 22.52
C SER A 191 0.94 5.58 22.63
N ASP A 192 1.84 5.62 21.66
CA ASP A 192 3.03 4.79 21.62
C ASP A 192 4.31 5.65 21.59
N ASN A 193 5.14 5.52 22.62
CA ASN A 193 6.38 6.29 22.76
C ASN A 193 7.42 6.01 21.67
N ARG A 194 7.29 4.94 20.91
CA ARG A 194 8.17 4.65 19.77
C ARG A 194 8.00 5.65 18.63
N PHE A 195 6.85 6.32 18.56
CA PHE A 195 6.55 7.36 17.58
C PHE A 195 6.65 8.78 18.16
N TYR A 196 7.35 8.96 19.31
CA TYR A 196 7.49 10.25 19.98
C TYR A 196 8.02 11.35 19.04
N ASP A 197 8.97 11.01 18.15
CA ASP A 197 9.57 11.95 17.20
C ASP A 197 8.57 12.46 16.13
N LEU A 198 7.46 11.75 15.95
CA LEU A 198 6.34 12.20 15.11
C LEU A 198 5.33 13.06 15.88
N ARG A 199 5.53 13.25 17.19
CA ARG A 199 4.57 13.92 18.05
C ARG A 199 4.94 15.39 18.27
N THR A 200 4.22 16.29 17.61
CA THR A 200 4.36 17.74 17.78
C THR A 200 3.01 18.36 18.20
N LYS A 201 3.04 19.61 18.68
CA LYS A 201 1.81 20.35 19.00
C LYS A 201 0.94 20.59 17.77
N ASP A 202 1.56 20.78 16.60
CA ASP A 202 0.84 21.00 15.36
C ASP A 202 0.08 19.72 14.95
N GLN A 203 0.68 18.55 15.14
CA GLN A 203 0.02 17.26 14.88
C GLN A 203 -1.09 16.97 15.91
N GLU A 204 -0.90 17.32 17.17
CA GLU A 204 -1.98 17.25 18.18
C GLU A 204 -3.19 18.10 17.76
N GLN A 205 -2.93 19.34 17.31
CA GLN A 205 -3.99 20.23 16.85
C GLN A 205 -4.65 19.74 15.56
N LEU A 206 -3.86 19.23 14.61
CA LEU A 206 -4.35 18.67 13.36
C LEU A 206 -5.34 17.52 13.60
N VAL A 207 -4.94 16.54 14.43
CA VAL A 207 -5.81 15.39 14.75
C VAL A 207 -7.04 15.83 15.55
N ALA A 208 -6.90 16.80 16.46
CA ALA A 208 -8.03 17.36 17.18
C ALA A 208 -9.02 18.10 16.25
N ASN A 209 -8.53 18.75 15.20
CA ASN A 209 -9.37 19.39 14.18
C ASN A 209 -10.12 18.35 13.32
N LEU A 210 -9.42 17.30 12.88
CA LEU A 210 -10.04 16.19 12.13
C LEU A 210 -11.14 15.49 12.92
N ALA A 211 -10.95 15.31 14.23
CA ALA A 211 -11.93 14.66 15.11
C ALA A 211 -13.20 15.50 15.37
N ARG A 212 -13.25 16.76 14.94
CA ARG A 212 -14.41 17.66 15.08
C ARG A 212 -15.26 17.77 13.81
N LEU A 213 -14.75 17.23 12.69
CA LEU A 213 -15.44 17.22 11.41
C LEU A 213 -16.43 16.05 11.31
#